data_6498a68ac9107e92e4514264b870a25a
#
_entry.id   6498a68ac9107e92e4514264b870a25a
#
_cell.length_a   1.000
_cell.length_b   1.000
_cell.length_c   1.000
_cell.angle_alpha   90.00
_cell.angle_beta   90.00
_cell.angle_gamma   90.00
#
_symmetry.space_group_name_H-M   'P 1'
#
loop_
_entity.id
_entity.type
_entity.pdbx_description
1 polymer ?
#
loop_
_entity_poly.entity_id
_entity_poly.type
_entity_poly.pdbx_seq_one_letter_code
_entity_poly.pdbx_strand_id
1 'polypeptide(L)'
;RQAKGKARLRAYEKLRAEEEARLPETVEITIPPGPRLGEVVIEAEHLAKAFGERLLIDDLSFRLPPGGIVGVIGPNGAGKTTLFRMFVGDEKPDAGTLQIGETVQLAYVDQSRDALDANNNVWKEISGGDDVMKVGRRELSSRAYVSSFGFKGPEQQKLVGALSGGERNRLHLAKLLKS
;
A
#
# COMPACT_ATOMS: atom_id res chain seq x y z
N ARG A 1 33.75 -25.40 37.40
CA ARG A 1 33.24 -24.01 37.10
C ARG A 1 33.14 -23.70 35.59
N GLN A 2 33.83 -24.44 34.68
CA GLN A 2 33.81 -24.17 33.22
C GLN A 2 32.57 -24.70 32.48
N ALA A 3 31.85 -25.70 32.96
CA ALA A 3 30.70 -26.28 32.26
C ALA A 3 29.46 -25.34 32.16
N LYS A 4 29.24 -24.49 33.17
CA LYS A 4 28.13 -23.51 33.21
C LYS A 4 28.30 -22.39 32.20
N GLY A 5 29.53 -22.04 31.82
CA GLY A 5 29.81 -21.01 30.80
C GLY A 5 29.48 -21.48 29.37
N LYS A 6 29.80 -22.74 29.03
CA LYS A 6 29.53 -23.30 27.69
C LYS A 6 28.02 -23.48 27.43
N ALA A 7 27.23 -23.85 28.41
CA ALA A 7 25.78 -23.98 28.26
C ALA A 7 25.12 -22.60 28.03
N ARG A 8 25.56 -21.56 28.75
CA ARG A 8 25.09 -20.19 28.55
C ARG A 8 25.48 -19.62 27.17
N LEU A 9 26.71 -19.93 26.74
CA LEU A 9 27.17 -19.50 25.40
C LEU A 9 26.33 -20.13 24.29
N ARG A 10 26.10 -21.44 24.38
CA ARG A 10 25.21 -22.14 23.39
C ARG A 10 23.78 -21.64 23.43
N ALA A 11 23.23 -21.33 24.59
CA ALA A 11 21.88 -20.73 24.69
C ALA A 11 21.83 -19.33 24.07
N TYR A 12 22.87 -18.53 24.27
CA TYR A 12 23.00 -17.22 23.66
C TYR A 12 23.17 -17.31 22.13
N GLU A 13 24.01 -18.20 21.64
CA GLU A 13 24.20 -18.44 20.19
C GLU A 13 22.90 -18.92 19.54
N LYS A 14 22.13 -19.77 20.22
CA LYS A 14 20.83 -20.23 19.75
C LYS A 14 19.81 -19.09 19.67
N LEU A 15 19.71 -18.26 20.73
CA LEU A 15 18.83 -17.09 20.76
C LEU A 15 19.21 -16.08 19.69
N ARG A 16 20.51 -15.86 19.47
CA ARG A 16 21.01 -14.97 18.43
C ARG A 16 20.69 -15.49 17.02
N ALA A 17 20.86 -16.79 16.77
CA ALA A 17 20.49 -17.43 15.51
C ALA A 17 18.96 -17.38 15.27
N GLU A 18 18.15 -17.52 16.32
CA GLU A 18 16.69 -17.35 16.24
C GLU A 18 16.29 -15.90 16.01
N GLU A 19 17.03 -14.93 16.50
CA GLU A 19 16.82 -13.50 16.30
C GLU A 19 17.27 -13.06 14.89
N GLU A 20 18.40 -13.56 14.39
CA GLU A 20 18.86 -13.37 13.01
C GLU A 20 17.90 -14.03 11.99
N ALA A 21 17.32 -15.18 12.33
CA ALA A 21 16.27 -15.82 11.52
C ALA A 21 14.92 -15.07 11.56
N ARG A 22 14.71 -14.16 12.52
CA ARG A 22 13.54 -13.29 12.65
C ARG A 22 13.72 -11.93 11.99
N LEU A 23 14.90 -11.63 11.41
CA LEU A 23 15.03 -10.43 10.58
C LEU A 23 13.95 -10.47 9.51
N PRO A 24 13.14 -9.41 9.36
CA PRO A 24 12.09 -9.41 8.39
C PRO A 24 12.72 -9.63 7.01
N GLU A 25 12.40 -10.77 6.39
CA GLU A 25 12.77 -10.99 4.99
C GLU A 25 12.26 -9.79 4.21
N THR A 26 13.13 -9.17 3.47
CA THR A 26 12.79 -8.01 2.63
C THR A 26 11.67 -8.44 1.70
N VAL A 27 10.50 -7.81 1.84
CA VAL A 27 9.37 -8.04 0.96
C VAL A 27 9.69 -7.32 -0.34
N GLU A 28 10.05 -8.04 -1.38
CA GLU A 28 10.22 -7.50 -2.72
C GLU A 28 8.85 -7.42 -3.42
N ILE A 29 8.23 -6.24 -3.35
CA ILE A 29 7.02 -5.96 -4.12
C ILE A 29 7.44 -5.55 -5.53
N THR A 30 7.16 -6.39 -6.52
CA THR A 30 7.36 -6.04 -7.92
C THR A 30 6.11 -5.36 -8.45
N ILE A 31 6.23 -4.08 -8.78
CA ILE A 31 5.18 -3.31 -9.45
C ILE A 31 5.41 -3.45 -10.96
N PRO A 32 4.50 -4.08 -11.71
CA PRO A 32 4.67 -4.20 -13.16
C PRO A 32 4.61 -2.80 -13.80
N PRO A 33 5.42 -2.56 -14.85
CA PRO A 33 5.34 -1.28 -15.57
C PRO A 33 3.98 -1.14 -16.22
N GLY A 34 3.30 -0.05 -15.93
CA GLY A 34 2.04 0.34 -16.56
C GLY A 34 2.22 0.83 -17.99
N PRO A 35 1.12 1.25 -18.67
CA PRO A 35 1.20 1.94 -19.94
C PRO A 35 1.97 3.25 -19.79
N ARG A 36 2.54 3.74 -20.91
CA ARG A 36 3.28 5.00 -20.89
C ARG A 36 2.34 6.14 -20.51
N LEU A 37 2.69 6.88 -19.49
CA LEU A 37 1.97 8.07 -19.06
C LEU A 37 2.27 9.24 -20.02
N GLY A 38 1.28 10.12 -20.22
CA GLY A 38 1.46 11.38 -20.90
C GLY A 38 2.38 12.34 -20.14
N GLU A 39 2.57 13.56 -20.66
CA GLU A 39 3.43 14.57 -20.04
C GLU A 39 2.88 15.09 -18.70
N VAL A 40 1.56 15.13 -18.57
CA VAL A 40 0.86 15.54 -17.34
C VAL A 40 0.32 14.29 -16.66
N VAL A 41 0.72 14.08 -15.40
CA VAL A 41 0.15 13.04 -14.54
C VAL A 41 -0.88 13.67 -13.61
N ILE A 42 -0.48 14.63 -12.80
CA ILE A 42 -1.38 15.46 -11.99
C ILE A 42 -0.84 16.88 -12.04
N GLU A 43 -1.72 17.83 -12.32
CA GLU A 43 -1.42 19.25 -12.27
C GLU A 43 -2.47 19.96 -11.43
N ALA A 44 -2.04 20.71 -10.47
CA ALA A 44 -2.88 21.51 -9.61
C ALA A 44 -2.43 22.96 -9.68
N GLU A 45 -3.37 23.87 -9.90
CA GLU A 45 -3.13 25.29 -9.96
C GLU A 45 -4.07 26.02 -9.01
N HIS A 46 -3.49 26.76 -8.08
CA HIS A 46 -4.20 27.62 -7.13
C HIS A 46 -5.35 26.90 -6.39
N LEU A 47 -5.16 25.61 -6.05
CA LEU A 47 -6.18 24.84 -5.35
C LEU A 47 -6.44 25.45 -3.98
N ALA A 48 -7.70 25.68 -3.68
CA ALA A 48 -8.17 26.05 -2.36
C ALA A 48 -9.32 25.14 -1.90
N LYS A 49 -9.35 24.82 -0.61
CA LYS A 49 -10.39 24.02 0.01
C LYS A 49 -10.62 24.43 1.45
N ALA A 50 -11.88 24.69 1.79
CA ALA A 50 -12.32 24.96 3.15
C ALA A 50 -13.54 24.08 3.52
N PHE A 51 -13.76 23.88 4.79
CA PHE A 51 -15.00 23.33 5.34
C PHE A 51 -15.56 24.30 6.39
N GLY A 52 -16.63 25.01 6.02
CA GLY A 52 -17.14 26.13 6.80
C GLY A 52 -16.08 27.21 6.96
N GLU A 53 -15.77 27.59 8.19
CA GLU A 53 -14.74 28.61 8.48
C GLU A 53 -13.30 28.04 8.50
N ARG A 54 -13.16 26.73 8.36
CA ARG A 54 -11.85 26.08 8.44
C ARG A 54 -11.22 25.95 7.06
N LEU A 55 -10.24 26.80 6.77
CA LEU A 55 -9.38 26.68 5.59
C LEU A 55 -8.40 25.51 5.78
N LEU A 56 -8.39 24.55 4.85
CA LEU A 56 -7.50 23.41 4.85
C LEU A 56 -6.37 23.53 3.85
N ILE A 57 -6.67 24.03 2.67
CA ILE A 57 -5.74 24.19 1.56
C ILE A 57 -5.91 25.59 1.05
N ASP A 58 -4.82 26.33 0.99
CA ASP A 58 -4.76 27.71 0.54
C ASP A 58 -3.69 27.82 -0.56
N ASP A 59 -4.13 28.13 -1.77
CA ASP A 59 -3.27 28.39 -2.94
C ASP A 59 -2.22 27.30 -3.22
N LEU A 60 -2.63 26.04 -3.25
CA LEU A 60 -1.72 24.92 -3.54
C LEU A 60 -1.54 24.74 -5.05
N SER A 61 -0.32 24.93 -5.53
CA SER A 61 0.04 24.67 -6.92
C SER A 61 1.21 23.69 -6.99
N PHE A 62 1.07 22.63 -7.80
CA PHE A 62 2.15 21.69 -8.06
C PHE A 62 1.90 20.90 -9.35
N ARG A 63 2.95 20.29 -9.88
CA ARG A 63 2.91 19.39 -11.01
C ARG A 63 3.64 18.09 -10.70
N LEU A 64 2.98 16.95 -10.91
CA LEU A 64 3.57 15.62 -10.81
C LEU A 64 3.90 15.11 -12.21
N PRO A 65 5.20 14.97 -12.55
CA PRO A 65 5.62 14.43 -13.84
C PRO A 65 5.53 12.89 -13.85
N PRO A 66 5.59 12.25 -15.03
CA PRO A 66 5.73 10.79 -15.13
C PRO A 66 6.94 10.27 -14.34
N GLY A 67 6.73 9.19 -13.57
CA GLY A 67 7.75 8.62 -12.69
C GLY A 67 8.07 9.45 -11.44
N GLY A 68 7.40 10.58 -11.23
CA GLY A 68 7.53 11.40 -10.04
C GLY A 68 6.95 10.73 -8.81
N ILE A 69 7.53 11.02 -7.65
CA ILE A 69 7.03 10.59 -6.33
C ILE A 69 6.85 11.84 -5.48
N VAL A 70 5.67 12.01 -4.92
CA VAL A 70 5.35 13.11 -4.00
C VAL A 70 4.95 12.57 -2.64
N GLY A 71 5.62 13.04 -1.59
CA GLY A 71 5.26 12.77 -0.20
C GLY A 71 4.39 13.90 0.36
N VAL A 72 3.21 13.57 0.86
CA VAL A 72 2.33 14.53 1.56
C VAL A 72 2.44 14.32 3.05
N ILE A 73 3.08 15.26 3.74
CA ILE A 73 3.39 15.19 5.16
C ILE A 73 2.66 16.30 5.93
N GLY A 74 2.22 15.99 7.12
CA GLY A 74 1.55 16.97 7.99
C GLY A 74 0.81 16.31 9.16
N PRO A 75 0.39 17.07 10.15
CA PRO A 75 -0.37 16.58 11.30
C PRO A 75 -1.74 16.02 10.90
N ASN A 76 -2.40 15.34 11.83
CA ASN A 76 -3.77 14.87 11.61
C ASN A 76 -4.71 16.08 11.46
N GLY A 77 -5.62 15.99 10.48
CA GLY A 77 -6.55 17.08 10.18
C GLY A 77 -5.97 18.21 9.32
N ALA A 78 -4.74 18.09 8.79
CA ALA A 78 -4.12 19.09 7.91
C ALA A 78 -4.67 19.10 6.47
N GLY A 79 -5.66 18.27 6.16
CA GLY A 79 -6.24 18.23 4.80
C GLY A 79 -5.66 17.18 3.86
N LYS A 80 -4.71 16.32 4.30
CA LYS A 80 -4.08 15.29 3.45
C LYS A 80 -5.12 14.38 2.77
N THR A 81 -6.04 13.82 3.54
CA THR A 81 -7.09 12.95 3.01
C THR A 81 -8.02 13.71 2.06
N THR A 82 -8.31 14.97 2.34
CA THR A 82 -9.12 15.83 1.47
C THR A 82 -8.44 16.07 0.13
N LEU A 83 -7.12 16.30 0.14
CA LEU A 83 -6.33 16.42 -1.09
C LEU A 83 -6.41 15.15 -1.95
N PHE A 84 -6.23 13.97 -1.33
CA PHE A 84 -6.36 12.71 -2.05
C PHE A 84 -7.78 12.44 -2.56
N ARG A 85 -8.81 12.82 -1.79
CA ARG A 85 -10.21 12.74 -2.27
C ARG A 85 -10.48 13.66 -3.46
N MET A 86 -9.82 14.81 -3.54
CA MET A 86 -9.91 15.66 -4.73
C MET A 86 -9.26 14.98 -5.95
N PHE A 87 -8.14 14.27 -5.77
CA PHE A 87 -7.52 13.53 -6.88
C PHE A 87 -8.42 12.41 -7.42
N VAL A 88 -9.14 11.69 -6.56
CA VAL A 88 -10.04 10.62 -7.01
C VAL A 88 -11.44 11.11 -7.39
N GLY A 89 -11.70 12.41 -7.24
CA GLY A 89 -12.97 13.03 -7.62
C GLY A 89 -14.10 12.92 -6.58
N ASP A 90 -13.82 12.38 -5.39
CA ASP A 90 -14.78 12.30 -4.28
C ASP A 90 -15.07 13.66 -3.63
N GLU A 91 -14.15 14.60 -3.81
CA GLU A 91 -14.25 15.96 -3.29
C GLU A 91 -13.91 16.96 -4.39
N LYS A 92 -14.52 18.13 -4.39
CA LYS A 92 -14.22 19.20 -5.34
C LYS A 92 -13.48 20.33 -4.64
N PRO A 93 -12.47 20.93 -5.31
CA PRO A 93 -11.88 22.16 -4.82
C PRO A 93 -12.91 23.30 -4.82
N ASP A 94 -12.75 24.25 -3.93
CA ASP A 94 -13.60 25.45 -3.87
C ASP A 94 -13.08 26.53 -4.82
N ALA A 95 -11.75 26.51 -5.10
CA ALA A 95 -11.13 27.36 -6.12
C ALA A 95 -9.92 26.64 -6.75
N GLY A 96 -9.43 27.16 -7.87
CA GLY A 96 -8.32 26.60 -8.63
C GLY A 96 -8.74 25.48 -9.57
N THR A 97 -7.74 24.85 -10.19
CA THR A 97 -7.94 23.75 -11.17
C THR A 97 -7.13 22.52 -10.75
N LEU A 98 -7.69 21.36 -10.99
CA LEU A 98 -7.04 20.07 -10.81
C LEU A 98 -7.20 19.27 -12.11
N GLN A 99 -6.09 18.98 -12.75
CA GLN A 99 -6.05 18.20 -13.97
C GLN A 99 -5.32 16.88 -13.73
N ILE A 100 -5.94 15.78 -14.16
CA ILE A 100 -5.34 14.45 -14.19
C ILE A 100 -5.19 14.04 -15.64
N GLY A 101 -4.02 13.55 -16.00
CA GLY A 101 -3.74 13.16 -17.38
C GLY A 101 -4.69 12.06 -17.87
N GLU A 102 -5.15 12.15 -19.12
CA GLU A 102 -6.11 11.21 -19.71
C GLU A 102 -5.64 9.76 -19.72
N THR A 103 -4.33 9.53 -19.70
CA THR A 103 -3.73 8.19 -19.68
C THR A 103 -3.49 7.66 -18.28
N VAL A 104 -3.83 8.44 -17.25
CA VAL A 104 -3.61 8.09 -15.83
C VAL A 104 -4.77 7.23 -15.34
N GLN A 105 -4.45 6.05 -14.86
CA GLN A 105 -5.37 5.23 -14.09
C GLN A 105 -5.08 5.43 -12.61
N LEU A 106 -6.00 6.08 -11.92
CA LEU A 106 -5.86 6.30 -10.48
C LEU A 106 -6.18 5.03 -9.72
N ALA A 107 -5.28 4.67 -8.84
CA ALA A 107 -5.48 3.63 -7.85
C ALA A 107 -5.37 4.27 -6.46
N TYR A 108 -6.42 4.17 -5.67
CA TYR A 108 -6.50 4.78 -4.35
C TYR A 108 -6.69 3.70 -3.27
N VAL A 109 -5.81 3.70 -2.29
CA VAL A 109 -5.94 2.86 -1.09
C VAL A 109 -6.42 3.74 0.04
N ASP A 110 -7.71 3.66 0.32
CA ASP A 110 -8.29 4.30 1.49
C ASP A 110 -8.05 3.45 2.75
N GLN A 111 -8.04 4.11 3.89
CA GLN A 111 -8.07 3.45 5.20
C GLN A 111 -9.46 2.87 5.52
N SER A 112 -10.46 3.08 4.68
CA SER A 112 -11.79 2.51 4.84
C SER A 112 -11.74 0.99 4.73
N ARG A 113 -12.46 0.33 5.63
CA ARG A 113 -12.43 -1.13 5.84
C ARG A 113 -13.31 -1.91 4.86
N ASP A 114 -13.96 -1.22 3.92
CA ASP A 114 -15.15 -1.73 3.22
C ASP A 114 -14.86 -2.56 1.96
N ALA A 115 -13.60 -2.62 1.50
CA ALA A 115 -13.25 -3.32 0.27
C ALA A 115 -12.76 -4.76 0.45
N LEU A 116 -12.69 -5.28 1.68
CA LEU A 116 -12.19 -6.62 1.98
C LEU A 116 -13.26 -7.46 2.69
N ASP A 117 -13.50 -8.68 2.19
CA ASP A 117 -14.37 -9.64 2.85
C ASP A 117 -13.66 -10.29 4.05
N ALA A 118 -14.15 -9.98 5.25
CA ALA A 118 -13.60 -10.48 6.51
C ALA A 118 -13.63 -12.03 6.62
N ASN A 119 -14.52 -12.69 5.88
CA ASN A 119 -14.73 -14.14 5.91
C ASN A 119 -13.79 -14.90 4.95
N ASN A 120 -13.20 -14.21 3.98
CA ASN A 120 -12.21 -14.81 3.11
C ASN A 120 -10.88 -14.98 3.84
N ASN A 121 -10.08 -15.97 3.42
CA ASN A 121 -8.68 -15.99 3.77
C ASN A 121 -7.87 -15.07 2.85
N VAL A 122 -6.66 -14.70 3.27
CA VAL A 122 -5.76 -13.79 2.54
C VAL A 122 -5.57 -14.23 1.09
N TRP A 123 -5.28 -15.51 0.85
CA TRP A 123 -5.04 -16.02 -0.49
C TRP A 123 -6.28 -15.88 -1.38
N LYS A 124 -7.45 -16.28 -0.89
CA LYS A 124 -8.70 -16.20 -1.64
C LYS A 124 -9.11 -14.76 -1.92
N GLU A 125 -8.89 -13.85 -0.97
CA GLU A 125 -9.22 -12.44 -1.11
C GLU A 125 -8.39 -11.75 -2.22
N ILE A 126 -7.12 -12.16 -2.39
CA ILE A 126 -6.26 -11.64 -3.46
C ILE A 126 -6.50 -12.37 -4.77
N SER A 127 -6.49 -13.71 -4.76
CA SER A 127 -6.51 -14.53 -5.98
C SER A 127 -7.91 -14.69 -6.58
N GLY A 128 -8.96 -14.55 -5.77
CA GLY A 128 -10.31 -14.95 -6.14
C GLY A 128 -10.52 -16.47 -6.04
N GLY A 129 -9.51 -17.23 -5.61
CA GLY A 129 -9.50 -18.69 -5.55
C GLY A 129 -8.72 -19.35 -6.71
N ASP A 130 -8.16 -18.56 -7.61
CA ASP A 130 -7.39 -19.08 -8.75
C ASP A 130 -5.93 -19.36 -8.35
N ASP A 131 -5.39 -20.50 -8.79
CA ASP A 131 -3.99 -20.85 -8.54
C ASP A 131 -2.99 -20.05 -9.40
N VAL A 132 -3.43 -19.58 -10.56
CA VAL A 132 -2.66 -18.74 -11.48
C VAL A 132 -3.39 -17.41 -11.67
N MET A 133 -2.65 -16.33 -11.64
CA MET A 133 -3.20 -14.99 -11.83
C MET A 133 -2.35 -14.17 -12.80
N LYS A 134 -2.99 -13.25 -13.49
CA LYS A 134 -2.32 -12.24 -14.32
C LYS A 134 -1.97 -11.03 -13.48
N VAL A 135 -0.73 -10.58 -13.60
CA VAL A 135 -0.26 -9.32 -13.03
C VAL A 135 0.42 -8.53 -14.14
N GLY A 136 -0.24 -7.52 -14.65
CA GLY A 136 0.16 -6.85 -15.89
C GLY A 136 0.17 -7.84 -17.07
N ARG A 137 1.36 -8.04 -17.69
CA ARG A 137 1.55 -8.96 -18.83
C ARG A 137 2.05 -10.35 -18.44
N ARG A 138 2.23 -10.63 -17.16
CA ARG A 138 2.80 -11.90 -16.66
C ARG A 138 1.75 -12.75 -16.00
N GLU A 139 1.84 -14.06 -16.22
CA GLU A 139 1.11 -15.06 -15.44
C GLU A 139 2.04 -15.62 -14.37
N LEU A 140 1.54 -15.70 -13.15
CA LEU A 140 2.31 -16.23 -12.02
C LEU A 140 1.41 -16.96 -11.04
N SER A 141 2.02 -17.83 -10.23
CA SER A 141 1.31 -18.49 -9.14
C SER A 141 0.75 -17.47 -8.16
N SER A 142 -0.54 -17.56 -7.86
CA SER A 142 -1.20 -16.70 -6.90
C SER A 142 -0.56 -16.78 -5.51
N ARG A 143 -0.12 -17.97 -5.11
CA ARG A 143 0.56 -18.16 -3.82
C ARG A 143 1.92 -17.47 -3.77
N ALA A 144 2.67 -17.47 -4.88
CA ALA A 144 3.92 -16.74 -4.98
C ALA A 144 3.69 -15.22 -4.93
N TYR A 145 2.66 -14.74 -5.63
CA TYR A 145 2.27 -13.33 -5.58
C TYR A 145 1.88 -12.89 -4.17
N VAL A 146 1.02 -13.65 -3.49
CA VAL A 146 0.60 -13.38 -2.11
C VAL A 146 1.80 -13.39 -1.16
N SER A 147 2.75 -14.31 -1.38
CA SER A 147 3.98 -14.41 -0.59
C SER A 147 4.86 -13.16 -0.73
N SER A 148 4.91 -12.53 -1.92
CA SER A 148 5.69 -11.30 -2.16
C SER A 148 5.19 -10.08 -1.35
N PHE A 149 3.96 -10.14 -0.81
CA PHE A 149 3.42 -9.14 0.11
C PHE A 149 3.59 -9.50 1.59
N GLY A 150 4.43 -10.51 1.88
CA GLY A 150 4.75 -10.92 3.25
C GLY A 150 3.76 -11.88 3.89
N PHE A 151 2.83 -12.48 3.10
CA PHE A 151 1.94 -13.54 3.58
C PHE A 151 2.47 -14.90 3.15
N LYS A 152 3.27 -15.54 4.01
CA LYS A 152 3.95 -16.81 3.70
C LYS A 152 3.26 -18.00 4.36
N GLY A 153 3.28 -19.14 3.68
CA GLY A 153 2.79 -20.41 4.22
C GLY A 153 1.41 -20.32 4.89
N PRO A 154 1.32 -20.59 6.21
CA PRO A 154 0.04 -20.58 6.94
C PRO A 154 -0.65 -19.22 6.97
N GLU A 155 0.09 -18.11 6.83
CA GLU A 155 -0.49 -16.77 6.86
C GLU A 155 -1.45 -16.51 5.69
N GLN A 156 -1.27 -17.21 4.57
CA GLN A 156 -2.18 -17.14 3.43
C GLN A 156 -3.58 -17.70 3.74
N GLN A 157 -3.68 -18.56 4.75
CA GLN A 157 -4.96 -19.14 5.21
C GLN A 157 -5.61 -18.33 6.33
N LYS A 158 -4.93 -17.32 6.85
CA LYS A 158 -5.45 -16.44 7.89
C LYS A 158 -6.67 -15.68 7.38
N LEU A 159 -7.73 -15.60 8.17
CA LEU A 159 -8.92 -14.84 7.82
C LEU A 159 -8.61 -13.34 7.78
N VAL A 160 -9.15 -12.66 6.78
CA VAL A 160 -9.02 -11.20 6.63
C VAL A 160 -9.49 -10.45 7.86
N GLY A 161 -10.58 -10.94 8.49
CA GLY A 161 -11.09 -10.37 9.74
C GLY A 161 -10.11 -10.40 10.91
N ALA A 162 -9.16 -11.36 10.92
CA ALA A 162 -8.16 -11.54 11.97
C ALA A 162 -6.84 -10.80 11.71
N LEU A 163 -6.73 -10.07 10.59
CA LEU A 163 -5.53 -9.32 10.24
C LEU A 163 -5.38 -8.06 11.09
N SER A 164 -4.15 -7.74 11.45
CA SER A 164 -3.78 -6.43 11.98
C SER A 164 -3.96 -5.32 10.94
N GLY A 165 -3.97 -4.05 11.37
CA GLY A 165 -4.09 -2.91 10.46
C GLY A 165 -3.00 -2.88 9.38
N GLY A 166 -1.75 -3.16 9.75
CA GLY A 166 -0.62 -3.23 8.81
C GLY A 166 -0.74 -4.39 7.80
N GLU A 167 -1.21 -5.57 8.24
CA GLU A 167 -1.48 -6.70 7.35
C GLU A 167 -2.62 -6.38 6.38
N ARG A 168 -3.68 -5.73 6.84
CA ARG A 168 -4.77 -5.28 5.95
C ARG A 168 -4.30 -4.30 4.89
N ASN A 169 -3.47 -3.33 5.25
CA ASN A 169 -2.91 -2.39 4.28
C ASN A 169 -2.07 -3.10 3.21
N ARG A 170 -1.26 -4.09 3.59
CA ARG A 170 -0.53 -4.92 2.62
C ARG A 170 -1.46 -5.74 1.72
N LEU A 171 -2.55 -6.28 2.29
CA LEU A 171 -3.58 -7.01 1.54
C LEU A 171 -4.28 -6.11 0.51
N HIS A 172 -4.68 -4.90 0.91
CA HIS A 172 -5.23 -3.89 0.00
C HIS A 172 -4.28 -3.56 -1.14
N LEU A 173 -3.01 -3.31 -0.80
CA LEU A 173 -1.99 -3.02 -1.80
C LEU A 173 -1.81 -4.19 -2.79
N ALA A 174 -1.77 -5.43 -2.29
CA ALA A 174 -1.69 -6.62 -3.13
C ALA A 174 -2.89 -6.74 -4.08
N LYS A 175 -4.10 -6.46 -3.59
CA LYS A 175 -5.34 -6.50 -4.38
C LYS A 175 -5.35 -5.42 -5.48
N LEU A 176 -4.87 -4.24 -5.16
CA LEU A 176 -4.80 -3.10 -6.06
C LEU A 176 -3.73 -3.30 -7.16
N LEU A 177 -2.56 -3.82 -6.83
CA LEU A 177 -1.49 -4.02 -7.80
C LEU A 177 -1.68 -5.25 -8.70
N LYS A 178 -2.69 -6.09 -8.41
CA LYS A 178 -3.12 -7.19 -9.28
C LYS A 178 -3.82 -6.69 -10.56
N SER A 179 -4.50 -5.52 -10.47
CA SER A 179 -5.42 -4.98 -11.50
C SER A 179 -4.70 -4.60 -12.79
#